data_58dc4e2e5d314e36e50a2d3a9ccc8413
#
_entry.id   58dc4e2e5d314e36e50a2d3a9ccc8413
#
_cell.length_a   1.000
_cell.length_b   1.000
_cell.length_c   1.000
_cell.angle_alpha   90.00
_cell.angle_beta   90.00
_cell.angle_gamma   90.00
#
_symmetry.space_group_name_H-M   'P 1'
#
loop_
_entity.id
_entity.type
_entity.pdbx_description
1 polymer ?
#
loop_
_entity_poly.entity_id
_entity_poly.type
_entity_poly.pdbx_seq_one_letter_code
_entity_poly.pdbx_strand_id
1 'polypeptide(L)'
;MIQSYKQKINLEEKYDAIIIGSGIGSLCTAALLSKEGKKVLVLERHYTAGGFTHVFKRKGYEWDVGIHYIGEVQNPNAPIRKMFDYISNDKLKWADMGEVYDKIIIGNKTYDFVKGVKNFKAKMYEYFPNDIDAIDKYVQLIFDCNKTMKKFYLEKALPTYVSKLVGFFFRKNYLKYSSKTTYEVISSLTDNEDLIKVLTGQYGDYGLPPKQSSFAMHASVVKHYFNGGSFPVGGSSQIANTIDNVIESSKGTILVSAEVKKILINNNKASGVEMSDGKKFYSDLIVSGTGIFQTYNHLIPNDISVKYGFVNNLKKVTPSVAHGCLYLGLNGTSEELGLPKNNLWIYPKDVDHDTAVSNYLNDTDSDFPLVYISFASSKDPSWQSRYPGK
;
A
#
# COMPACT_ATOMS: atom_id res chain seq x y z
N MET A 1 -10.13 14.91 16.75
CA MET A 1 -11.13 14.76 15.63
C MET A 1 -10.57 15.38 14.37
N ILE A 2 -10.65 14.66 13.23
CA ILE A 2 -10.27 15.20 11.91
C ILE A 2 -11.11 16.44 11.63
N GLN A 3 -10.47 17.56 11.32
CA GLN A 3 -11.12 18.86 11.19
C GLN A 3 -10.81 19.49 9.83
N SER A 4 -11.73 20.28 9.28
CA SER A 4 -11.47 21.03 8.06
C SER A 4 -10.74 22.34 8.37
N TYR A 5 -9.62 22.58 7.67
CA TYR A 5 -8.84 23.82 7.77
C TYR A 5 -9.66 25.08 7.42
N LYS A 6 -10.73 24.91 6.61
CA LYS A 6 -11.65 26.01 6.24
C LYS A 6 -12.56 26.45 7.38
N GLN A 7 -12.66 25.68 8.46
CA GLN A 7 -13.41 26.07 9.64
C GLN A 7 -12.58 27.04 10.48
N LYS A 8 -13.24 27.97 11.20
CA LYS A 8 -12.58 28.87 12.15
C LYS A 8 -12.13 28.06 13.36
N ILE A 9 -10.92 27.55 13.32
CA ILE A 9 -10.29 26.77 14.39
C ILE A 9 -9.18 27.60 14.98
N ASN A 10 -9.10 27.64 16.32
CA ASN A 10 -7.99 28.28 17.00
C ASN A 10 -6.78 27.30 16.95
N LEU A 11 -5.89 27.51 15.99
CA LEU A 11 -4.70 26.70 15.78
C LEU A 11 -3.49 27.40 16.39
N GLU A 12 -2.68 26.65 17.08
CA GLU A 12 -1.38 27.15 17.52
C GLU A 12 -0.44 27.29 16.31
N GLU A 13 0.55 28.15 16.44
CA GLU A 13 1.54 28.33 15.37
C GLU A 13 2.70 27.36 15.45
N LYS A 14 2.98 26.78 16.66
CA LYS A 14 4.14 25.89 16.90
C LYS A 14 3.69 24.49 17.32
N TYR A 15 4.33 23.50 16.72
CA TYR A 15 4.14 22.07 16.99
C TYR A 15 5.50 21.37 17.16
N ASP A 16 5.50 20.19 17.82
CA ASP A 16 6.72 19.36 17.93
C ASP A 16 7.06 18.72 16.59
N ALA A 17 6.04 18.37 15.77
CA ALA A 17 6.22 17.88 14.42
C ALA A 17 5.09 18.34 13.51
N ILE A 18 5.40 18.62 12.23
CA ILE A 18 4.43 18.86 11.18
C ILE A 18 4.59 17.77 10.13
N ILE A 19 3.47 17.13 9.76
CA ILE A 19 3.42 16.06 8.77
C ILE A 19 2.57 16.50 7.59
N ILE A 20 3.13 16.47 6.40
CA ILE A 20 2.48 16.88 5.15
C ILE A 20 1.94 15.63 4.45
N GLY A 21 0.61 15.57 4.25
CA GLY A 21 -0.12 14.42 3.75
C GLY A 21 -0.60 13.50 4.87
N SER A 22 -1.71 12.80 4.63
CA SER A 22 -2.35 11.88 5.59
C SER A 22 -2.42 10.44 5.09
N GLY A 23 -1.53 10.03 4.18
CA GLY A 23 -1.40 8.62 3.82
C GLY A 23 -1.00 7.76 5.02
N ILE A 24 -1.15 6.44 4.94
CA ILE A 24 -0.94 5.53 6.09
C ILE A 24 0.47 5.67 6.70
N GLY A 25 1.52 5.88 5.91
CA GLY A 25 2.86 6.12 6.43
C GLY A 25 2.97 7.39 7.26
N SER A 26 2.31 8.47 6.82
CA SER A 26 2.20 9.73 7.55
C SER A 26 1.41 9.59 8.84
N LEU A 27 0.24 8.95 8.77
CA LEU A 27 -0.61 8.71 9.95
C LEU A 27 0.07 7.80 10.98
N CYS A 28 0.78 6.77 10.52
CA CYS A 28 1.59 5.91 11.39
C CYS A 28 2.69 6.72 12.09
N THR A 29 3.43 7.55 11.35
CA THR A 29 4.46 8.44 11.92
C THR A 29 3.85 9.41 12.93
N ALA A 30 2.71 10.02 12.60
CA ALA A 30 2.01 10.93 13.51
C ALA A 30 1.59 10.24 14.79
N ALA A 31 1.01 9.05 14.70
CA ALA A 31 0.59 8.27 15.87
C ALA A 31 1.78 7.86 16.75
N LEU A 32 2.89 7.42 16.16
CA LEU A 32 4.10 7.06 16.91
C LEU A 32 4.67 8.27 17.67
N LEU A 33 4.79 9.42 17.00
CA LEU A 33 5.24 10.65 17.65
C LEU A 33 4.27 11.10 18.76
N SER A 34 2.97 10.96 18.54
CA SER A 34 1.95 11.26 19.55
C SER A 34 2.04 10.34 20.77
N LYS A 35 2.33 9.06 20.57
CA LYS A 35 2.59 8.09 21.65
C LYS A 35 3.81 8.48 22.51
N GLU A 36 4.79 9.17 21.92
CA GLU A 36 5.94 9.75 22.61
C GLU A 36 5.64 11.14 23.20
N GLY A 37 4.37 11.52 23.30
CA GLY A 37 3.92 12.79 23.90
C GLY A 37 4.14 14.02 23.01
N LYS A 38 4.49 13.85 21.73
CA LYS A 38 4.69 14.97 20.80
C LYS A 38 3.37 15.51 20.31
N LYS A 39 3.24 16.84 20.28
CA LYS A 39 2.13 17.54 19.68
C LYS A 39 2.33 17.62 18.16
N VAL A 40 1.54 16.85 17.40
CA VAL A 40 1.70 16.69 15.95
C VAL A 40 0.60 17.43 15.20
N LEU A 41 0.97 18.12 14.11
CA LEU A 41 0.05 18.70 13.14
C LEU A 41 0.16 17.91 11.83
N VAL A 42 -0.94 17.28 11.39
CA VAL A 42 -1.04 16.62 10.08
C VAL A 42 -1.83 17.52 9.15
N LEU A 43 -1.27 17.82 7.98
CA LEU A 43 -1.84 18.73 6.97
C LEU A 43 -2.14 17.96 5.68
N GLU A 44 -3.41 17.75 5.39
CA GLU A 44 -3.90 17.03 4.21
C GLU A 44 -4.63 17.99 3.26
N ARG A 45 -4.19 18.04 2.00
CA ARG A 45 -4.84 18.93 1.00
C ARG A 45 -6.21 18.43 0.56
N HIS A 46 -6.44 17.11 0.59
CA HIS A 46 -7.71 16.51 0.21
C HIS A 46 -8.79 16.84 1.25
N TYR A 47 -10.06 16.71 0.88
CA TYR A 47 -11.18 16.97 1.79
C TYR A 47 -11.40 15.86 2.83
N THR A 48 -10.69 14.74 2.70
CA THR A 48 -10.72 13.62 3.65
C THR A 48 -9.31 13.09 3.88
N ALA A 49 -9.04 12.58 5.09
CA ALA A 49 -7.77 11.99 5.48
C ALA A 49 -7.69 10.51 5.09
N GLY A 50 -6.45 9.99 5.01
CA GLY A 50 -6.19 8.57 4.80
C GLY A 50 -5.37 8.24 3.55
N GLY A 51 -5.19 9.20 2.62
CA GLY A 51 -4.57 8.88 1.32
C GLY A 51 -5.35 7.76 0.63
N PHE A 52 -4.70 6.69 0.16
CA PHE A 52 -5.38 5.54 -0.45
C PHE A 52 -6.22 4.69 0.54
N THR A 53 -6.21 5.00 1.82
CA THR A 53 -7.10 4.35 2.80
C THR A 53 -8.40 5.11 3.04
N HIS A 54 -8.71 6.15 2.26
CA HIS A 54 -9.97 6.86 2.42
C HIS A 54 -11.11 6.22 1.64
N VAL A 55 -12.32 6.57 2.03
CA VAL A 55 -13.56 6.23 1.31
C VAL A 55 -14.20 7.49 0.76
N PHE A 56 -15.03 7.34 -0.26
CA PHE A 56 -15.94 8.40 -0.68
C PHE A 56 -17.38 7.90 -0.77
N LYS A 57 -18.33 8.83 -0.66
CA LYS A 57 -19.76 8.54 -0.68
C LYS A 57 -20.46 9.30 -1.78
N ARG A 58 -21.34 8.65 -2.49
CA ARG A 58 -22.17 9.27 -3.52
C ARG A 58 -23.50 8.52 -3.64
N LYS A 59 -24.62 9.26 -3.70
CA LYS A 59 -25.96 8.69 -3.89
C LYS A 59 -26.30 7.57 -2.89
N GLY A 60 -25.81 7.68 -1.65
CA GLY A 60 -26.07 6.69 -0.60
C GLY A 60 -25.22 5.41 -0.68
N TYR A 61 -24.23 5.34 -1.54
CA TYR A 61 -23.20 4.29 -1.59
C TYR A 61 -21.88 4.79 -1.06
N GLU A 62 -21.04 3.87 -0.59
CA GLU A 62 -19.66 4.12 -0.16
C GLU A 62 -18.71 3.19 -0.91
N TRP A 63 -17.55 3.71 -1.30
CA TRP A 63 -16.50 2.93 -1.93
C TRP A 63 -15.14 3.24 -1.31
N ASP A 64 -14.32 2.20 -1.18
CA ASP A 64 -12.91 2.32 -0.83
C ASP A 64 -12.10 2.72 -2.07
N VAL A 65 -11.10 3.60 -1.89
CA VAL A 65 -10.33 4.12 -3.04
C VAL A 65 -9.16 3.21 -3.40
N GLY A 66 -8.43 2.69 -2.42
CA GLY A 66 -7.22 1.93 -2.72
C GLY A 66 -6.93 0.76 -1.78
N ILE A 67 -7.66 0.58 -0.67
CA ILE A 67 -7.53 -0.60 0.18
C ILE A 67 -8.67 -1.55 -0.13
N HIS A 68 -8.32 -2.72 -0.60
CA HIS A 68 -9.25 -3.78 -0.91
C HIS A 68 -9.11 -4.98 0.04
N TYR A 69 -7.92 -5.20 0.58
CA TYR A 69 -7.61 -6.22 1.59
C TYR A 69 -6.18 -6.01 2.14
N ILE A 70 -5.88 -6.63 3.27
CA ILE A 70 -4.54 -6.62 3.90
C ILE A 70 -4.26 -8.01 4.44
N GLY A 71 -3.05 -8.52 4.22
CA GLY A 71 -2.59 -9.78 4.77
C GLY A 71 -2.02 -9.65 6.19
N GLU A 72 -1.74 -10.79 6.83
CA GLU A 72 -1.02 -10.92 8.13
C GLU A 72 -1.73 -10.28 9.35
N VAL A 73 -2.81 -9.51 9.20
CA VAL A 73 -3.47 -8.81 10.33
C VAL A 73 -4.35 -9.73 11.18
N GLN A 74 -4.62 -10.96 10.76
CA GLN A 74 -5.28 -11.97 11.61
C GLN A 74 -4.31 -12.62 12.61
N ASN A 75 -3.02 -12.57 12.34
CA ASN A 75 -2.01 -13.10 13.24
C ASN A 75 -1.62 -12.03 14.29
N PRO A 76 -1.97 -12.19 15.59
CA PRO A 76 -1.66 -11.20 16.62
C PRO A 76 -0.15 -10.99 16.84
N ASN A 77 0.67 -11.93 16.40
CA ASN A 77 2.13 -11.86 16.52
C ASN A 77 2.80 -11.21 15.29
N ALA A 78 2.07 -11.00 14.21
CA ALA A 78 2.62 -10.37 13.01
C ALA A 78 2.99 -8.89 13.28
N PRO A 79 4.15 -8.40 12.80
CA PRO A 79 4.57 -7.02 13.02
C PRO A 79 3.55 -5.98 12.53
N ILE A 80 2.91 -6.22 11.39
CA ILE A 80 1.90 -5.32 10.83
C ILE A 80 0.64 -5.26 11.72
N ARG A 81 0.20 -6.39 12.29
CA ARG A 81 -0.92 -6.42 13.23
C ARG A 81 -0.58 -5.63 14.49
N LYS A 82 0.57 -5.88 15.10
CA LYS A 82 1.05 -5.13 16.29
C LYS A 82 1.17 -3.64 16.02
N MET A 83 1.61 -3.26 14.82
CA MET A 83 1.68 -1.86 14.42
C MET A 83 0.29 -1.22 14.38
N PHE A 84 -0.67 -1.85 13.69
CA PHE A 84 -2.03 -1.33 13.63
C PHE A 84 -2.70 -1.28 15.00
N ASP A 85 -2.54 -2.31 15.83
CA ASP A 85 -3.07 -2.32 17.19
C ASP A 85 -2.48 -1.16 17.99
N TYR A 86 -1.16 -0.93 17.93
CA TYR A 86 -0.48 0.13 18.65
C TYR A 86 -0.91 1.53 18.22
N ILE A 87 -0.97 1.81 16.89
CA ILE A 87 -1.31 3.15 16.37
C ILE A 87 -2.82 3.45 16.41
N SER A 88 -3.66 2.47 16.69
CA SER A 88 -5.12 2.63 16.81
C SER A 88 -5.66 2.42 18.23
N ASN A 89 -4.78 2.16 19.22
CA ASN A 89 -5.18 1.72 20.57
C ASN A 89 -6.13 0.52 20.54
N ASP A 90 -5.81 -0.50 19.71
CA ASP A 90 -6.59 -1.72 19.51
C ASP A 90 -8.03 -1.49 18.99
N LYS A 91 -8.34 -0.28 18.49
CA LYS A 91 -9.69 0.05 18.02
C LYS A 91 -9.96 -0.41 16.59
N LEU A 92 -8.92 -0.55 15.76
CA LEU A 92 -9.07 -1.05 14.40
C LEU A 92 -9.32 -2.56 14.40
N LYS A 93 -10.44 -2.98 13.80
CA LYS A 93 -10.85 -4.38 13.72
C LYS A 93 -10.76 -4.89 12.29
N TRP A 94 -10.50 -6.18 12.15
CA TRP A 94 -10.28 -6.85 10.87
C TRP A 94 -11.24 -8.02 10.69
N ALA A 95 -11.89 -8.09 9.53
CA ALA A 95 -12.73 -9.20 9.10
C ALA A 95 -11.91 -10.14 8.19
N ASP A 96 -11.97 -11.44 8.43
CA ASP A 96 -11.36 -12.47 7.60
C ASP A 96 -12.13 -12.63 6.28
N MET A 97 -11.43 -12.73 5.15
CA MET A 97 -12.04 -12.91 3.84
C MET A 97 -12.41 -14.38 3.54
N GLY A 98 -12.04 -15.32 4.39
CA GLY A 98 -12.29 -16.75 4.20
C GLY A 98 -11.10 -17.51 3.62
N GLU A 99 -11.33 -18.76 3.22
CA GLU A 99 -10.28 -19.67 2.76
C GLU A 99 -9.65 -19.24 1.44
N VAL A 100 -10.48 -18.79 0.47
CA VAL A 100 -10.03 -18.26 -0.82
C VAL A 100 -10.04 -16.74 -0.73
N TYR A 101 -8.87 -16.11 -0.83
CA TYR A 101 -8.77 -14.66 -0.75
C TYR A 101 -8.67 -13.99 -2.13
N ASP A 102 -8.07 -14.66 -3.11
CA ASP A 102 -7.97 -14.21 -4.50
C ASP A 102 -8.30 -15.35 -5.48
N LYS A 103 -8.80 -14.99 -6.65
CA LYS A 103 -8.93 -15.87 -7.80
C LYS A 103 -8.18 -15.27 -8.98
N ILE A 104 -7.23 -16.02 -9.53
CA ILE A 104 -6.54 -15.67 -10.76
C ILE A 104 -7.29 -16.33 -11.90
N ILE A 105 -7.79 -15.55 -12.84
CA ILE A 105 -8.60 -15.99 -13.97
C ILE A 105 -7.82 -15.69 -15.25
N ILE A 106 -7.46 -16.73 -16.01
CA ILE A 106 -6.74 -16.63 -17.28
C ILE A 106 -7.61 -17.27 -18.36
N GLY A 107 -8.22 -16.45 -19.19
CA GLY A 107 -9.24 -16.91 -20.12
C GLY A 107 -10.41 -17.60 -19.40
N ASN A 108 -10.59 -18.89 -19.62
CA ASN A 108 -11.67 -19.69 -19.02
C ASN A 108 -11.22 -20.51 -17.80
N LYS A 109 -9.94 -20.43 -17.42
CA LYS A 109 -9.39 -21.16 -16.27
C LYS A 109 -9.35 -20.27 -15.03
N THR A 110 -9.74 -20.82 -13.87
CA THR A 110 -9.72 -20.13 -12.58
C THR A 110 -8.80 -20.88 -11.62
N TYR A 111 -7.95 -20.13 -10.94
CA TYR A 111 -6.97 -20.64 -9.98
C TYR A 111 -7.21 -19.95 -8.63
N ASP A 112 -7.56 -20.73 -7.62
CA ASP A 112 -7.84 -20.22 -6.28
C ASP A 112 -6.54 -20.02 -5.50
N PHE A 113 -6.34 -18.81 -4.99
CA PHE A 113 -5.31 -18.51 -4.01
C PHE A 113 -5.91 -18.65 -2.62
N VAL A 114 -5.43 -19.66 -1.90
CA VAL A 114 -5.99 -20.10 -0.61
C VAL A 114 -5.05 -19.79 0.54
N LYS A 115 -5.61 -19.49 1.70
CA LYS A 115 -4.82 -19.18 2.89
C LYS A 115 -4.11 -20.42 3.45
N GLY A 116 -2.89 -20.19 3.95
CA GLY A 116 -2.02 -21.21 4.49
C GLY A 116 -1.06 -21.77 3.43
N VAL A 117 0.23 -21.68 3.71
CA VAL A 117 1.29 -22.13 2.78
C VAL A 117 1.09 -23.58 2.33
N LYS A 118 0.70 -24.48 3.26
CA LYS A 118 0.45 -25.89 2.94
C LYS A 118 -0.73 -26.05 1.98
N ASN A 119 -1.80 -25.32 2.22
CA ASN A 119 -3.01 -25.36 1.39
C ASN A 119 -2.73 -24.76 0.01
N PHE A 120 -2.03 -23.61 -0.04
CA PHE A 120 -1.59 -23.00 -1.29
C PHE A 120 -0.78 -23.98 -2.15
N LYS A 121 0.23 -24.63 -1.57
CA LYS A 121 1.03 -25.64 -2.28
C LYS A 121 0.16 -26.79 -2.79
N ALA A 122 -0.69 -27.35 -1.94
CA ALA A 122 -1.59 -28.44 -2.33
C ALA A 122 -2.48 -28.04 -3.51
N LYS A 123 -3.02 -26.79 -3.48
CA LYS A 123 -3.86 -26.28 -4.55
C LYS A 123 -3.08 -26.06 -5.86
N MET A 124 -1.84 -25.55 -5.78
CA MET A 124 -0.98 -25.42 -6.96
C MET A 124 -0.57 -26.78 -7.53
N TYR A 125 -0.36 -27.83 -6.70
CA TYR A 125 -0.08 -29.19 -7.18
C TYR A 125 -1.27 -29.80 -7.93
N GLU A 126 -2.51 -29.54 -7.49
CA GLU A 126 -3.71 -29.95 -8.22
C GLU A 126 -3.76 -29.32 -9.63
N TYR A 127 -3.43 -28.04 -9.74
CA TYR A 127 -3.45 -27.32 -11.02
C TYR A 127 -2.26 -27.67 -11.93
N PHE A 128 -1.09 -27.94 -11.35
CA PHE A 128 0.20 -28.13 -12.04
C PHE A 128 0.94 -29.36 -11.50
N PRO A 129 0.42 -30.56 -11.72
CA PRO A 129 0.98 -31.79 -11.14
C PRO A 129 2.39 -32.14 -11.62
N ASN A 130 2.82 -31.60 -12.77
CA ASN A 130 4.14 -31.81 -13.33
C ASN A 130 5.20 -30.82 -12.82
N ASP A 131 4.80 -29.80 -12.05
CA ASP A 131 5.65 -28.69 -11.60
C ASP A 131 5.82 -28.62 -10.07
N ILE A 132 5.60 -29.74 -9.36
CA ILE A 132 5.65 -29.81 -7.89
C ILE A 132 6.96 -29.26 -7.34
N ASP A 133 8.10 -29.68 -7.90
CA ASP A 133 9.42 -29.21 -7.48
C ASP A 133 9.62 -27.72 -7.69
N ALA A 134 9.09 -27.16 -8.78
CA ALA A 134 9.16 -25.73 -9.08
C ALA A 134 8.32 -24.92 -8.07
N ILE A 135 7.12 -25.40 -7.73
CA ILE A 135 6.24 -24.77 -6.72
C ILE A 135 6.92 -24.80 -5.35
N ASP A 136 7.55 -25.90 -4.96
CA ASP A 136 8.26 -26.01 -3.69
C ASP A 136 9.43 -25.03 -3.60
N LYS A 137 10.24 -24.98 -4.64
CA LYS A 137 11.37 -24.04 -4.74
C LYS A 137 10.89 -22.58 -4.75
N TYR A 138 9.81 -22.29 -5.47
CA TYR A 138 9.21 -20.96 -5.48
C TYR A 138 8.81 -20.50 -4.06
N VAL A 139 8.06 -21.33 -3.33
CA VAL A 139 7.65 -21.02 -1.96
C VAL A 139 8.86 -20.84 -1.04
N GLN A 140 9.88 -21.71 -1.18
CA GLN A 140 11.11 -21.58 -0.40
C GLN A 140 11.83 -20.24 -0.70
N LEU A 141 11.95 -19.85 -1.98
CA LEU A 141 12.56 -18.57 -2.38
C LEU A 141 11.80 -17.36 -1.84
N ILE A 142 10.46 -17.40 -1.80
CA ILE A 142 9.64 -16.35 -1.16
C ILE A 142 10.06 -16.14 0.30
N PHE A 143 10.18 -17.22 1.08
CA PHE A 143 10.59 -17.13 2.48
C PHE A 143 12.05 -16.69 2.64
N ASP A 144 12.96 -17.20 1.83
CA ASP A 144 14.39 -16.87 1.91
C ASP A 144 14.64 -15.39 1.54
N CYS A 145 13.98 -14.89 0.52
CA CYS A 145 14.01 -13.46 0.18
C CYS A 145 13.54 -12.60 1.37
N ASN A 146 12.38 -12.93 1.93
CA ASN A 146 11.81 -12.17 3.06
C ASN A 146 12.67 -12.19 4.33
N LYS A 147 13.43 -13.26 4.59
CA LYS A 147 14.43 -13.26 5.69
C LYS A 147 15.52 -12.23 5.48
N THR A 148 15.94 -11.99 4.24
CA THR A 148 17.00 -11.02 3.93
C THR A 148 16.51 -9.57 4.03
N MET A 149 15.23 -9.31 3.77
CA MET A 149 14.61 -7.97 3.85
C MET A 149 14.74 -7.36 5.25
N LYS A 150 14.58 -8.15 6.30
CA LYS A 150 14.68 -7.65 7.68
C LYS A 150 16.02 -6.98 7.95
N LYS A 151 17.12 -7.61 7.52
CA LYS A 151 18.47 -7.04 7.68
C LYS A 151 18.70 -5.81 6.82
N PHE A 152 18.17 -5.83 5.59
CA PHE A 152 18.25 -4.69 4.68
C PHE A 152 17.55 -3.46 5.24
N TYR A 153 16.31 -3.59 5.74
CA TYR A 153 15.58 -2.46 6.33
C TYR A 153 16.16 -2.03 7.68
N LEU A 154 16.65 -2.97 8.49
CA LEU A 154 17.36 -2.64 9.73
C LEU A 154 18.58 -1.75 9.45
N GLU A 155 19.36 -2.06 8.41
CA GLU A 155 20.52 -1.25 8.02
C GLU A 155 20.11 0.19 7.67
N LYS A 156 18.94 0.41 7.06
CA LYS A 156 18.44 1.75 6.76
C LYS A 156 18.07 2.58 8.01
N ALA A 157 17.77 1.91 9.10
CA ALA A 157 17.47 2.56 10.39
C ALA A 157 18.72 2.85 11.22
N LEU A 158 19.90 2.35 10.83
CA LEU A 158 21.14 2.56 11.56
C LEU A 158 21.73 3.96 11.30
N PRO A 159 22.47 4.54 12.27
CA PRO A 159 23.25 5.75 12.02
C PRO A 159 24.19 5.59 10.83
N THR A 160 24.37 6.66 10.05
CA THR A 160 25.09 6.64 8.77
C THR A 160 26.49 6.03 8.85
N TYR A 161 27.22 6.28 9.94
CA TYR A 161 28.56 5.73 10.14
C TYR A 161 28.53 4.21 10.36
N VAL A 162 27.55 3.69 11.10
CA VAL A 162 27.34 2.25 11.30
C VAL A 162 26.90 1.58 10.01
N SER A 163 25.94 2.19 9.28
CA SER A 163 25.48 1.71 7.97
C SER A 163 26.61 1.60 6.96
N LYS A 164 27.58 2.54 6.95
CA LYS A 164 28.76 2.48 6.07
C LYS A 164 29.65 1.25 6.37
N LEU A 165 29.79 0.87 7.64
CA LEU A 165 30.61 -0.27 8.06
C LEU A 165 29.95 -1.62 7.75
N VAL A 166 28.67 -1.77 8.10
CA VAL A 166 27.99 -3.07 8.03
C VAL A 166 27.10 -3.24 6.79
N GLY A 167 26.80 -2.15 6.10
CA GLY A 167 25.80 -2.10 5.02
C GLY A 167 26.09 -3.04 3.86
N PHE A 168 27.36 -3.27 3.51
CA PHE A 168 27.72 -4.24 2.47
C PHE A 168 27.20 -5.64 2.80
N PHE A 169 27.41 -6.11 4.03
CA PHE A 169 26.98 -7.45 4.47
C PHE A 169 25.47 -7.57 4.56
N PHE A 170 24.78 -6.53 5.05
CA PHE A 170 23.32 -6.53 5.18
C PHE A 170 22.61 -6.46 3.83
N ARG A 171 23.16 -5.71 2.87
CA ARG A 171 22.57 -5.55 1.54
C ARG A 171 22.85 -6.70 0.59
N LYS A 172 24.04 -7.33 0.65
CA LYS A 172 24.49 -8.36 -0.30
C LYS A 172 23.45 -9.45 -0.53
N ASN A 173 22.90 -10.02 0.55
CA ASN A 173 21.95 -11.12 0.46
C ASN A 173 20.58 -10.68 -0.10
N TYR A 174 20.14 -9.48 0.23
CA TYR A 174 18.90 -8.91 -0.31
C TYR A 174 19.05 -8.56 -1.80
N LEU A 175 20.17 -7.96 -2.18
CA LEU A 175 20.46 -7.59 -3.57
C LEU A 175 20.49 -8.81 -4.51
N LYS A 176 20.85 -10.00 -4.00
CA LYS A 176 20.76 -11.27 -4.76
C LYS A 176 19.36 -11.51 -5.35
N TYR A 177 18.31 -11.08 -4.62
CA TYR A 177 16.91 -11.23 -5.04
C TYR A 177 16.37 -9.95 -5.69
N SER A 178 16.68 -8.79 -5.14
CA SER A 178 16.08 -7.52 -5.59
C SER A 178 16.65 -7.01 -6.91
N SER A 179 17.83 -7.46 -7.34
CA SER A 179 18.44 -7.12 -8.64
C SER A 179 17.98 -8.00 -9.79
N LYS A 180 17.17 -9.03 -9.52
CA LYS A 180 16.56 -9.90 -10.53
C LYS A 180 15.10 -9.55 -10.71
N THR A 181 14.61 -9.70 -11.93
CA THR A 181 13.18 -9.56 -12.20
C THR A 181 12.40 -10.78 -11.66
N THR A 182 11.12 -10.58 -11.45
CA THR A 182 10.20 -11.65 -11.04
C THR A 182 10.20 -12.79 -12.07
N TYR A 183 10.14 -12.44 -13.36
CA TYR A 183 10.16 -13.41 -14.45
C TYR A 183 11.48 -14.19 -14.49
N GLU A 184 12.65 -13.55 -14.43
CA GLU A 184 13.96 -14.22 -14.40
C GLU A 184 14.07 -15.27 -13.29
N VAL A 185 13.53 -15.00 -12.12
CA VAL A 185 13.59 -15.94 -11.01
C VAL A 185 12.62 -17.10 -11.24
N ILE A 186 11.38 -16.85 -11.60
CA ILE A 186 10.37 -17.92 -11.71
C ILE A 186 10.62 -18.77 -12.95
N SER A 187 10.99 -18.20 -14.10
CA SER A 187 11.37 -18.97 -15.31
C SER A 187 12.63 -19.80 -15.15
N SER A 188 13.47 -19.52 -14.15
CA SER A 188 14.58 -20.41 -13.80
C SER A 188 14.15 -21.69 -13.05
N LEU A 189 12.89 -21.78 -12.62
CA LEU A 189 12.34 -22.94 -11.89
C LEU A 189 11.49 -23.84 -12.78
N THR A 190 10.86 -23.30 -13.82
CA THR A 190 9.96 -24.01 -14.73
C THR A 190 9.86 -23.30 -16.07
N ASP A 191 9.64 -24.08 -17.13
CA ASP A 191 9.30 -23.60 -18.48
C ASP A 191 7.78 -23.54 -18.71
N ASN A 192 6.97 -23.86 -17.68
CA ASN A 192 5.51 -23.84 -17.76
C ASN A 192 4.99 -22.39 -17.67
N GLU A 193 4.71 -21.78 -18.81
CA GLU A 193 4.23 -20.39 -18.91
C GLU A 193 2.87 -20.17 -18.21
N ASP A 194 1.98 -21.18 -18.17
CA ASP A 194 0.71 -21.09 -17.43
C ASP A 194 0.97 -20.98 -15.92
N LEU A 195 1.91 -21.77 -15.37
CA LEU A 195 2.30 -21.68 -13.97
C LEU A 195 2.95 -20.31 -13.68
N ILE A 196 3.86 -19.84 -14.55
CA ILE A 196 4.49 -18.52 -14.39
C ILE A 196 3.42 -17.42 -14.33
N LYS A 197 2.45 -17.40 -15.25
CA LYS A 197 1.33 -16.44 -15.25
C LYS A 197 0.52 -16.50 -13.95
N VAL A 198 0.19 -17.70 -13.48
CA VAL A 198 -0.60 -17.87 -12.25
C VAL A 198 0.17 -17.37 -11.04
N LEU A 199 1.43 -17.80 -10.85
CA LEU A 199 2.24 -17.38 -9.70
C LEU A 199 2.50 -15.87 -9.66
N THR A 200 2.52 -15.21 -10.82
CA THR A 200 2.71 -13.75 -10.94
C THR A 200 1.41 -12.96 -10.99
N GLY A 201 0.25 -13.61 -10.89
CA GLY A 201 -1.06 -13.00 -11.06
C GLY A 201 -1.47 -11.93 -10.03
N GLN A 202 -0.65 -11.63 -9.03
CA GLN A 202 -0.84 -10.51 -8.11
C GLN A 202 0.06 -9.30 -8.42
N TYR A 203 0.64 -9.23 -9.63
CA TYR A 203 1.59 -8.14 -9.96
C TYR A 203 0.96 -6.75 -9.89
N GLY A 204 -0.35 -6.62 -10.04
CA GLY A 204 -1.06 -5.36 -9.90
C GLY A 204 -0.88 -4.72 -8.52
N ASP A 205 -0.68 -5.50 -7.45
CA ASP A 205 -0.44 -4.98 -6.10
C ASP A 205 0.89 -4.21 -5.97
N TYR A 206 1.87 -4.47 -6.83
CA TYR A 206 3.15 -3.74 -6.85
C TYR A 206 3.41 -2.99 -8.17
N GLY A 207 2.52 -3.12 -9.16
CA GLY A 207 2.33 -2.21 -10.29
C GLY A 207 3.08 -2.58 -11.56
N LEU A 208 4.27 -3.16 -11.53
CA LEU A 208 5.01 -3.52 -12.75
C LEU A 208 4.87 -5.01 -13.09
N PRO A 209 4.73 -5.36 -14.39
CA PRO A 209 4.62 -6.74 -14.81
C PRO A 209 5.92 -7.54 -14.56
N PRO A 210 5.88 -8.87 -14.63
CA PRO A 210 6.95 -9.76 -14.13
C PRO A 210 8.35 -9.52 -14.69
N LYS A 211 8.50 -9.13 -15.96
CA LYS A 211 9.81 -8.85 -16.59
C LYS A 211 10.41 -7.50 -16.18
N GLN A 212 9.64 -6.65 -15.50
CA GLN A 212 10.03 -5.31 -15.08
C GLN A 212 10.06 -5.15 -13.56
N SER A 213 9.34 -5.99 -12.83
CA SER A 213 9.26 -5.93 -11.36
C SER A 213 10.40 -6.72 -10.69
N SER A 214 10.88 -6.19 -9.57
CA SER A 214 11.86 -6.90 -8.75
C SER A 214 11.26 -8.11 -8.05
N PHE A 215 11.93 -9.26 -8.09
CA PHE A 215 11.49 -10.45 -7.37
C PHE A 215 11.34 -10.22 -5.87
N ALA A 216 12.12 -9.32 -5.27
CA ALA A 216 11.97 -9.02 -3.85
C ALA A 216 10.63 -8.34 -3.53
N MET A 217 10.11 -7.49 -4.41
CA MET A 217 8.77 -6.89 -4.26
C MET A 217 7.69 -7.96 -4.39
N HIS A 218 7.76 -8.78 -5.43
CA HIS A 218 6.87 -9.92 -5.61
C HIS A 218 6.86 -10.84 -4.37
N ALA A 219 8.03 -11.26 -3.90
CA ALA A 219 8.17 -12.11 -2.72
C ALA A 219 7.58 -11.49 -1.45
N SER A 220 7.65 -10.16 -1.31
CA SER A 220 7.06 -9.43 -0.19
C SER A 220 5.53 -9.52 -0.22
N VAL A 221 4.93 -9.26 -1.38
CA VAL A 221 3.47 -9.27 -1.58
C VAL A 221 2.91 -10.68 -1.41
N VAL A 222 3.50 -11.67 -2.08
CA VAL A 222 3.05 -13.07 -1.95
C VAL A 222 3.12 -13.57 -0.51
N LYS A 223 4.24 -13.31 0.18
CA LYS A 223 4.39 -13.69 1.59
C LYS A 223 3.36 -12.99 2.49
N HIS A 224 3.01 -11.75 2.17
CA HIS A 224 2.02 -10.98 2.92
C HIS A 224 0.63 -11.66 2.89
N TYR A 225 0.26 -12.29 1.78
CA TYR A 225 -1.03 -12.93 1.60
C TYR A 225 -1.06 -14.45 1.82
N PHE A 226 0.04 -15.12 2.09
CA PHE A 226 0.05 -16.57 2.34
C PHE A 226 -0.88 -17.02 3.48
N ASN A 227 -1.17 -16.17 4.44
CA ASN A 227 -2.11 -16.46 5.53
C ASN A 227 -3.51 -15.87 5.31
N GLY A 228 -3.83 -15.53 4.05
CA GLY A 228 -5.11 -14.97 3.65
C GLY A 228 -5.17 -13.45 3.72
N GLY A 229 -6.31 -12.92 3.30
CA GLY A 229 -6.65 -11.50 3.31
C GLY A 229 -7.64 -11.13 4.39
N SER A 230 -7.63 -9.87 4.79
CA SER A 230 -8.58 -9.30 5.75
C SER A 230 -9.00 -7.90 5.31
N PHE A 231 -10.19 -7.50 5.73
CA PHE A 231 -10.75 -6.20 5.43
C PHE A 231 -11.03 -5.41 6.72
N PRO A 232 -10.83 -4.09 6.76
CA PRO A 232 -11.13 -3.30 7.96
C PRO A 232 -12.64 -3.21 8.18
N VAL A 233 -13.09 -3.62 9.37
CA VAL A 233 -14.51 -3.53 9.76
C VAL A 233 -14.96 -2.07 9.83
N GLY A 234 -15.97 -1.72 9.07
CA GLY A 234 -16.47 -0.34 8.93
C GLY A 234 -15.87 0.42 7.73
N GLY A 235 -15.13 -0.29 6.84
CA GLY A 235 -14.50 0.28 5.66
C GLY A 235 -13.09 0.80 5.93
N SER A 236 -12.34 1.08 4.85
CA SER A 236 -10.93 1.47 4.94
C SER A 236 -10.69 2.80 5.68
N SER A 237 -11.67 3.70 5.72
CA SER A 237 -11.59 4.95 6.49
C SER A 237 -11.41 4.76 7.99
N GLN A 238 -11.74 3.56 8.54
CA GLN A 238 -11.52 3.26 9.95
C GLN A 238 -10.04 3.28 10.32
N ILE A 239 -9.14 3.08 9.37
CA ILE A 239 -7.69 3.21 9.59
C ILE A 239 -7.36 4.64 10.03
N ALA A 240 -7.78 5.65 9.28
CA ALA A 240 -7.52 7.05 9.63
C ALA A 240 -8.31 7.48 10.89
N ASN A 241 -9.58 7.07 11.00
CA ASN A 241 -10.45 7.46 12.12
C ASN A 241 -9.96 6.93 13.47
N THR A 242 -9.45 5.70 13.51
CA THR A 242 -8.92 5.13 14.76
C THR A 242 -7.58 5.73 15.15
N ILE A 243 -6.74 6.08 14.18
CA ILE A 243 -5.45 6.75 14.40
C ILE A 243 -5.66 8.20 14.90
N ASP A 244 -6.66 8.90 14.39
CA ASP A 244 -6.99 10.28 14.81
C ASP A 244 -7.15 10.39 16.32
N ASN A 245 -7.82 9.44 16.97
CA ASN A 245 -7.96 9.43 18.42
C ASN A 245 -6.61 9.35 19.17
N VAL A 246 -5.62 8.68 18.59
CA VAL A 246 -4.27 8.59 19.17
C VAL A 246 -3.54 9.93 19.05
N ILE A 247 -3.67 10.58 17.89
CA ILE A 247 -3.06 11.89 17.65
C ILE A 247 -3.69 12.96 18.55
N GLU A 248 -5.01 12.95 18.70
CA GLU A 248 -5.75 13.88 19.55
C GLU A 248 -5.37 13.75 21.05
N SER A 249 -5.06 12.54 21.52
CA SER A 249 -4.67 12.30 22.92
C SER A 249 -3.42 13.06 23.36
N SER A 250 -2.53 13.42 22.43
CA SER A 250 -1.35 14.26 22.65
C SER A 250 -1.56 15.73 22.26
N LYS A 251 -2.80 16.18 22.14
CA LYS A 251 -3.19 17.53 21.63
C LYS A 251 -2.74 17.79 20.20
N GLY A 252 -2.45 16.74 19.42
CA GLY A 252 -2.21 16.82 18.00
C GLY A 252 -3.52 16.99 17.21
N THR A 253 -3.43 17.30 15.93
CA THR A 253 -4.58 17.57 15.07
C THR A 253 -4.32 17.11 13.65
N ILE A 254 -5.35 16.52 13.01
CA ILE A 254 -5.37 16.26 11.58
C ILE A 254 -6.28 17.30 10.92
N LEU A 255 -5.73 18.07 9.99
CA LEU A 255 -6.46 19.04 9.20
C LEU A 255 -6.60 18.56 7.75
N VAL A 256 -7.82 18.50 7.25
CA VAL A 256 -8.14 18.26 5.83
C VAL A 256 -8.47 19.56 5.11
N SER A 257 -8.45 19.56 3.78
CA SER A 257 -8.52 20.78 2.95
C SER A 257 -7.42 21.81 3.35
N ALA A 258 -6.28 21.30 3.79
CA ALA A 258 -5.15 22.04 4.34
C ALA A 258 -3.92 21.87 3.43
N GLU A 259 -3.90 22.65 2.35
CA GLU A 259 -2.84 22.57 1.35
C GLU A 259 -1.59 23.32 1.80
N VAL A 260 -0.49 22.58 1.92
CA VAL A 260 0.84 23.15 2.13
C VAL A 260 1.40 23.60 0.78
N LYS A 261 1.79 24.87 0.68
CA LYS A 261 2.40 25.49 -0.50
C LYS A 261 3.90 25.20 -0.57
N LYS A 262 4.60 25.32 0.55
CA LYS A 262 6.05 25.07 0.63
C LYS A 262 6.53 24.79 2.04
N ILE A 263 7.68 24.13 2.13
CA ILE A 263 8.45 23.94 3.36
C ILE A 263 9.34 25.17 3.56
N LEU A 264 9.31 25.76 4.75
CA LEU A 264 10.17 26.87 5.12
C LEU A 264 11.54 26.34 5.49
N ILE A 265 12.58 26.86 4.85
CA ILE A 265 13.98 26.51 5.11
C ILE A 265 14.70 27.72 5.68
N ASN A 266 15.31 27.55 6.84
CA ASN A 266 16.12 28.57 7.49
C ASN A 266 17.49 27.96 7.85
N ASN A 267 18.59 28.59 7.45
CA ASN A 267 19.96 28.10 7.71
C ASN A 267 20.16 26.62 7.30
N ASN A 268 19.65 26.22 6.12
CA ASN A 268 19.67 24.85 5.59
C ASN A 268 18.91 23.81 6.44
N LYS A 269 17.99 24.23 7.30
CA LYS A 269 17.13 23.37 8.12
C LYS A 269 15.67 23.68 7.85
N ALA A 270 14.82 22.66 7.82
CA ALA A 270 13.38 22.87 7.82
C ALA A 270 12.96 23.53 9.14
N SER A 271 12.13 24.54 9.07
CA SER A 271 11.67 25.33 10.22
C SER A 271 10.16 25.49 10.30
N GLY A 272 9.43 24.98 9.34
CA GLY A 272 7.97 25.07 9.28
C GLY A 272 7.44 24.86 7.89
N VAL A 273 6.17 25.23 7.70
CA VAL A 273 5.46 25.19 6.42
C VAL A 273 4.69 26.49 6.20
N GLU A 274 4.50 26.86 4.94
CA GLU A 274 3.60 27.91 4.50
C GLU A 274 2.42 27.27 3.77
N MET A 275 1.21 27.61 4.20
CA MET A 275 -0.04 27.17 3.59
C MET A 275 -0.35 27.95 2.31
N SER A 276 -1.27 27.44 1.48
CA SER A 276 -1.69 28.12 0.24
C SER A 276 -2.34 29.49 0.47
N ASP A 277 -2.90 29.76 1.66
CA ASP A 277 -3.45 31.05 2.07
C ASP A 277 -2.42 32.01 2.71
N GLY A 278 -1.15 31.58 2.80
CA GLY A 278 -0.04 32.36 3.38
C GLY A 278 0.16 32.17 4.87
N LYS A 279 -0.75 31.47 5.59
CA LYS A 279 -0.56 31.14 7.00
C LYS A 279 0.67 30.26 7.19
N LYS A 280 1.36 30.40 8.30
CA LYS A 280 2.58 29.64 8.60
C LYS A 280 2.42 28.85 9.88
N PHE A 281 2.98 27.63 9.87
CA PHE A 281 3.14 26.79 11.05
C PHE A 281 4.61 26.42 11.21
N TYR A 282 5.08 26.35 12.43
CA TYR A 282 6.49 26.19 12.75
C TYR A 282 6.76 24.87 13.49
N SER A 283 7.84 24.20 13.10
CA SER A 283 8.38 23.02 13.78
C SER A 283 9.81 22.78 13.32
N ASP A 284 10.62 22.23 14.20
CA ASP A 284 11.98 21.77 13.86
C ASP A 284 11.98 20.37 13.21
N LEU A 285 10.83 19.69 13.16
CA LEU A 285 10.65 18.40 12.53
C LEU A 285 9.50 18.46 11.50
N ILE A 286 9.88 18.38 10.22
CA ILE A 286 8.92 18.30 9.11
C ILE A 286 9.04 16.93 8.45
N VAL A 287 7.93 16.22 8.32
CA VAL A 287 7.83 14.94 7.60
C VAL A 287 6.93 15.11 6.40
N SER A 288 7.44 14.84 5.21
CA SER A 288 6.63 14.85 3.99
C SER A 288 6.26 13.42 3.58
N GLY A 289 4.97 13.10 3.61
CA GLY A 289 4.40 11.85 3.11
C GLY A 289 3.69 11.99 1.77
N THR A 290 3.96 13.09 1.02
CA THR A 290 3.31 13.39 -0.26
C THR A 290 4.02 12.76 -1.47
N GLY A 291 5.04 11.93 -1.24
CA GLY A 291 5.88 11.36 -2.27
C GLY A 291 7.06 12.26 -2.66
N ILE A 292 8.09 11.63 -3.24
CA ILE A 292 9.37 12.30 -3.54
C ILE A 292 9.22 13.37 -4.63
N PHE A 293 8.40 13.12 -5.65
CA PHE A 293 8.18 14.10 -6.73
C PHE A 293 7.53 15.37 -6.21
N GLN A 294 6.45 15.25 -5.43
CA GLN A 294 5.76 16.40 -4.85
C GLN A 294 6.68 17.14 -3.87
N THR A 295 7.41 16.41 -3.04
CA THR A 295 8.29 16.98 -2.05
C THR A 295 9.42 17.79 -2.69
N TYR A 296 10.15 17.21 -3.63
CA TYR A 296 11.37 17.83 -4.17
C TYR A 296 11.14 18.80 -5.32
N ASN A 297 10.06 18.65 -6.09
CA ASN A 297 9.75 19.58 -7.19
C ASN A 297 8.87 20.77 -6.75
N HIS A 298 8.08 20.61 -5.68
CA HIS A 298 7.06 21.61 -5.35
C HIS A 298 7.15 22.15 -3.92
N LEU A 299 7.42 21.30 -2.92
CA LEU A 299 7.39 21.72 -1.53
C LEU A 299 8.72 22.31 -1.04
N ILE A 300 9.85 21.77 -1.48
CA ILE A 300 11.18 22.33 -1.16
C ILE A 300 11.50 23.44 -2.14
N PRO A 301 12.06 24.59 -1.68
CA PRO A 301 12.52 25.67 -2.57
C PRO A 301 13.47 25.15 -3.66
N ASN A 302 13.27 25.61 -4.90
CA ASN A 302 13.98 25.06 -6.06
C ASN A 302 15.50 25.20 -5.97
N ASP A 303 16.01 26.31 -5.44
CA ASP A 303 17.44 26.54 -5.20
C ASP A 303 18.04 25.47 -4.28
N ILE A 304 17.33 25.06 -3.24
CA ILE A 304 17.73 23.96 -2.33
C ILE A 304 17.66 22.62 -3.05
N SER A 305 16.57 22.34 -3.78
CA SER A 305 16.40 21.07 -4.51
C SER A 305 17.51 20.89 -5.58
N VAL A 306 17.88 21.95 -6.27
CA VAL A 306 18.99 21.94 -7.25
C VAL A 306 20.33 21.78 -6.56
N LYS A 307 20.62 22.57 -5.51
CA LYS A 307 21.86 22.53 -4.74
C LYS A 307 22.20 21.12 -4.24
N TYR A 308 21.20 20.37 -3.77
CA TYR A 308 21.39 19.01 -3.25
C TYR A 308 21.15 17.90 -4.30
N GLY A 309 20.92 18.27 -5.55
CA GLY A 309 20.77 17.31 -6.66
C GLY A 309 19.49 16.46 -6.61
N PHE A 310 18.49 16.84 -5.83
CA PHE A 310 17.24 16.07 -5.68
C PHE A 310 16.51 15.95 -7.01
N VAL A 311 16.35 17.03 -7.77
CA VAL A 311 15.70 17.04 -9.08
C VAL A 311 16.39 16.11 -10.08
N ASN A 312 17.72 16.10 -10.09
CA ASN A 312 18.49 15.23 -11.00
C ASN A 312 18.33 13.74 -10.63
N ASN A 313 18.20 13.42 -9.35
CA ASN A 313 17.96 12.06 -8.92
C ASN A 313 16.54 11.59 -9.30
N LEU A 314 15.54 12.47 -9.27
CA LEU A 314 14.18 12.16 -9.68
C LEU A 314 14.06 11.79 -11.16
N LYS A 315 14.88 12.39 -12.03
CA LYS A 315 14.91 12.04 -13.47
C LYS A 315 15.27 10.57 -13.75
N LYS A 316 15.87 9.89 -12.79
CA LYS A 316 16.24 8.46 -12.87
C LYS A 316 15.13 7.53 -12.41
N VAL A 317 14.03 8.07 -11.88
CA VAL A 317 12.90 7.29 -11.35
C VAL A 317 11.82 7.20 -12.42
N THR A 318 11.56 5.98 -12.88
CA THR A 318 10.44 5.71 -13.79
C THR A 318 9.15 5.64 -12.99
N PRO A 319 8.09 6.36 -13.39
CA PRO A 319 6.77 6.21 -12.78
C PRO A 319 6.25 4.78 -12.92
N SER A 320 5.48 4.33 -11.92
CA SER A 320 4.72 3.09 -11.98
C SER A 320 3.47 3.26 -12.85
N VAL A 321 2.71 2.18 -13.04
CA VAL A 321 1.45 2.20 -13.78
C VAL A 321 0.38 3.02 -13.05
N ALA A 322 -0.59 3.52 -13.82
CA ALA A 322 -1.82 4.12 -13.31
C ALA A 322 -2.98 3.12 -13.43
N HIS A 323 -4.04 3.33 -12.67
CA HIS A 323 -5.25 2.52 -12.69
C HIS A 323 -6.46 3.40 -13.02
N GLY A 324 -7.31 2.92 -13.93
CA GLY A 324 -8.67 3.42 -14.09
C GLY A 324 -9.61 2.64 -13.17
N CYS A 325 -10.43 3.34 -12.36
CA CYS A 325 -11.36 2.69 -11.44
C CYS A 325 -12.81 2.95 -11.85
N LEU A 326 -13.60 1.87 -11.95
CA LEU A 326 -15.05 1.93 -12.11
C LEU A 326 -15.70 1.54 -10.78
N TYR A 327 -16.48 2.44 -10.20
CA TYR A 327 -17.20 2.22 -8.96
C TYR A 327 -18.67 1.94 -9.23
N LEU A 328 -19.13 0.76 -8.85
CA LEU A 328 -20.49 0.28 -9.09
C LEU A 328 -21.29 0.28 -7.80
N GLY A 329 -22.48 0.91 -7.83
CA GLY A 329 -23.50 0.81 -6.79
C GLY A 329 -24.59 -0.15 -7.26
N LEU A 330 -24.79 -1.24 -6.56
CA LEU A 330 -25.76 -2.26 -6.89
C LEU A 330 -26.94 -2.19 -5.91
N ASN A 331 -28.15 -2.50 -6.37
CA ASN A 331 -29.32 -2.66 -5.53
C ASN A 331 -29.44 -4.13 -5.13
N GLY A 332 -29.48 -4.40 -3.84
CA GLY A 332 -29.52 -5.74 -3.26
C GLY A 332 -28.31 -6.01 -2.35
N THR A 333 -28.49 -6.93 -1.43
CA THR A 333 -27.41 -7.37 -0.53
C THR A 333 -26.35 -8.18 -1.27
N SER A 334 -25.15 -8.26 -0.72
CA SER A 334 -24.09 -9.11 -1.27
C SER A 334 -24.49 -10.58 -1.39
N GLU A 335 -25.35 -11.06 -0.48
CA GLU A 335 -25.88 -12.43 -0.48
C GLU A 335 -26.87 -12.63 -1.64
N GLU A 336 -27.86 -11.73 -1.79
CA GLU A 336 -28.84 -11.77 -2.89
C GLU A 336 -28.17 -11.69 -4.27
N LEU A 337 -27.09 -10.94 -4.38
CA LEU A 337 -26.33 -10.74 -5.62
C LEU A 337 -25.24 -11.79 -5.84
N GLY A 338 -25.01 -12.69 -4.88
CA GLY A 338 -23.97 -13.71 -4.95
C GLY A 338 -22.54 -13.14 -5.00
N LEU A 339 -22.29 -11.94 -4.41
CA LEU A 339 -20.98 -11.30 -4.43
C LEU A 339 -20.01 -12.00 -3.47
N PRO A 340 -18.87 -12.48 -3.95
CA PRO A 340 -17.91 -13.19 -3.11
C PRO A 340 -17.07 -12.24 -2.24
N LYS A 341 -16.41 -12.80 -1.21
CA LYS A 341 -15.43 -12.06 -0.40
C LYS A 341 -14.05 -12.00 -1.06
N ASN A 342 -13.72 -12.97 -1.91
CA ASN A 342 -12.43 -12.98 -2.62
C ASN A 342 -12.39 -11.92 -3.72
N ASN A 343 -11.20 -11.48 -4.08
CA ASN A 343 -10.99 -10.63 -5.23
C ASN A 343 -10.83 -11.47 -6.51
N LEU A 344 -11.07 -10.85 -7.65
CA LEU A 344 -10.88 -11.44 -8.97
C LEU A 344 -9.77 -10.69 -9.72
N TRP A 345 -8.78 -11.43 -10.21
CA TRP A 345 -7.70 -10.96 -11.06
C TRP A 345 -7.84 -11.61 -12.43
N ILE A 346 -8.26 -10.86 -13.43
CA ILE A 346 -8.66 -11.38 -14.74
C ILE A 346 -7.65 -10.95 -15.79
N TYR A 347 -7.13 -11.91 -16.52
CA TYR A 347 -6.06 -11.75 -17.52
C TYR A 347 -6.45 -12.32 -18.87
N PRO A 348 -5.95 -11.74 -19.99
CA PRO A 348 -6.06 -12.33 -21.32
C PRO A 348 -5.43 -13.74 -21.36
N LYS A 349 -6.00 -14.62 -22.21
CA LYS A 349 -5.58 -16.02 -22.26
C LYS A 349 -4.24 -16.21 -23.00
N ASP A 350 -4.10 -15.60 -24.17
CA ASP A 350 -3.12 -16.04 -25.19
C ASP A 350 -1.81 -15.21 -25.18
N VAL A 351 -1.63 -14.34 -24.17
CA VAL A 351 -0.45 -13.50 -24.02
C VAL A 351 0.09 -13.55 -22.58
N ASP A 352 1.38 -13.30 -22.40
CA ASP A 352 1.96 -13.10 -21.07
C ASP A 352 1.64 -11.69 -20.52
N HIS A 353 1.80 -11.48 -19.22
CA HIS A 353 1.46 -10.23 -18.55
C HIS A 353 2.19 -9.01 -19.11
N ASP A 354 3.48 -9.14 -19.44
CA ASP A 354 4.28 -8.04 -20.00
C ASP A 354 3.83 -7.68 -21.41
N THR A 355 3.56 -8.69 -22.23
CA THR A 355 3.02 -8.51 -23.60
C THR A 355 1.64 -7.87 -23.55
N ALA A 356 0.74 -8.30 -22.65
CA ALA A 356 -0.57 -7.69 -22.49
C ALA A 356 -0.48 -6.20 -22.15
N VAL A 357 0.39 -5.84 -21.19
CA VAL A 357 0.64 -4.43 -20.84
C VAL A 357 1.21 -3.64 -22.01
N SER A 358 2.19 -4.20 -22.73
CA SER A 358 2.79 -3.55 -23.90
C SER A 358 1.78 -3.32 -25.02
N ASN A 359 0.94 -4.31 -25.31
CA ASN A 359 -0.10 -4.19 -26.33
C ASN A 359 -1.05 -3.03 -26.00
N TYR A 360 -1.56 -2.98 -24.77
CA TYR A 360 -2.47 -1.92 -24.32
C TYR A 360 -1.84 -0.52 -24.32
N LEU A 361 -0.56 -0.40 -23.99
CA LEU A 361 0.16 0.87 -24.03
C LEU A 361 0.38 1.37 -25.47
N ASN A 362 0.51 0.44 -26.43
CA ASN A 362 0.67 0.77 -27.84
C ASN A 362 -0.67 1.01 -28.56
N ASP A 363 -1.71 0.31 -28.12
CA ASP A 363 -3.05 0.39 -28.68
C ASP A 363 -4.10 0.21 -27.57
N THR A 364 -4.74 1.31 -27.19
CA THR A 364 -5.77 1.33 -26.12
C THR A 364 -7.08 0.65 -26.48
N ASP A 365 -7.27 0.28 -27.75
CA ASP A 365 -8.42 -0.51 -28.22
C ASP A 365 -8.18 -2.02 -28.05
N SER A 366 -6.96 -2.44 -27.70
CA SER A 366 -6.66 -3.83 -27.35
C SER A 366 -7.26 -4.24 -25.99
N ASP A 367 -7.29 -5.54 -25.70
CA ASP A 367 -7.80 -6.07 -24.43
C ASP A 367 -7.10 -5.45 -23.23
N PHE A 368 -7.85 -5.22 -22.14
CA PHE A 368 -7.26 -4.79 -20.88
C PHE A 368 -6.21 -5.81 -20.39
N PRO A 369 -5.00 -5.36 -20.04
CA PRO A 369 -3.93 -6.26 -19.58
C PRO A 369 -4.26 -6.93 -18.24
N LEU A 370 -5.12 -6.29 -17.45
CA LEU A 370 -5.58 -6.74 -16.15
C LEU A 370 -6.90 -6.06 -15.81
N VAL A 371 -7.87 -6.85 -15.37
CA VAL A 371 -9.07 -6.35 -14.70
C VAL A 371 -9.10 -6.91 -13.27
N TYR A 372 -9.10 -6.02 -12.29
CA TYR A 372 -9.22 -6.37 -10.87
C TYR A 372 -10.60 -6.01 -10.36
N ILE A 373 -11.30 -6.95 -9.72
CA ILE A 373 -12.63 -6.73 -9.15
C ILE A 373 -12.61 -7.05 -7.66
N SER A 374 -13.15 -6.14 -6.85
CA SER A 374 -13.21 -6.25 -5.40
C SER A 374 -14.57 -5.84 -4.87
N PHE A 375 -15.08 -6.57 -3.90
CA PHE A 375 -16.42 -6.42 -3.35
C PHE A 375 -16.36 -6.02 -1.88
N ALA A 376 -16.23 -4.72 -1.59
CA ALA A 376 -16.12 -4.20 -0.22
C ALA A 376 -17.34 -4.57 0.64
N SER A 377 -18.54 -4.51 0.05
CA SER A 377 -19.79 -4.85 0.74
C SER A 377 -19.86 -6.29 1.27
N SER A 378 -19.20 -7.24 0.56
CA SER A 378 -19.18 -8.66 1.00
C SER A 378 -18.13 -8.91 2.08
N LYS A 379 -17.09 -8.10 2.15
CA LYS A 379 -15.97 -8.26 3.09
C LYS A 379 -16.24 -7.66 4.46
N ASP A 380 -17.00 -6.55 4.49
CA ASP A 380 -17.30 -5.84 5.73
C ASP A 380 -18.56 -6.38 6.42
N PRO A 381 -18.42 -7.06 7.57
CA PRO A 381 -19.57 -7.60 8.29
C PRO A 381 -20.53 -6.51 8.83
N SER A 382 -20.08 -5.25 8.90
CA SER A 382 -20.91 -4.13 9.29
C SER A 382 -21.66 -3.46 8.13
N TRP A 383 -21.45 -3.93 6.89
CA TRP A 383 -21.98 -3.27 5.70
C TRP A 383 -23.50 -3.13 5.74
N GLN A 384 -24.22 -4.22 5.98
CA GLN A 384 -25.69 -4.21 5.99
C GLN A 384 -26.31 -3.33 7.08
N SER A 385 -25.62 -3.16 8.22
CA SER A 385 -26.06 -2.25 9.28
C SER A 385 -25.84 -0.77 8.90
N ARG A 386 -24.83 -0.48 8.08
CA ARG A 386 -24.48 0.88 7.61
C ARG A 386 -25.23 1.26 6.33
N TYR A 387 -25.52 0.30 5.47
CA TYR A 387 -26.13 0.46 4.14
C TYR A 387 -27.14 -0.65 3.86
N PRO A 388 -28.31 -0.65 4.54
CA PRO A 388 -29.33 -1.68 4.35
C PRO A 388 -29.79 -1.79 2.89
N GLY A 389 -29.84 -3.02 2.35
CA GLY A 389 -30.29 -3.30 1.00
C GLY A 389 -29.32 -2.90 -0.11
N LYS A 390 -28.05 -2.70 0.22
CA LYS A 390 -27.01 -2.33 -0.75
C LYS A 390 -25.77 -3.20 -0.61
#